data_9bcf57ddfe2038815efa9bfd45850eed
#
_entry.id   9bcf57ddfe2038815efa9bfd45850eed
#
_cell.length_a   1.000
_cell.length_b   1.000
_cell.length_c   1.000
_cell.angle_alpha   90.00
_cell.angle_beta   90.00
_cell.angle_gamma   90.00
#
_symmetry.space_group_name_H-M   'P 1'
#
loop_
_entity.id
_entity.type
_entity.pdbx_description
1 polymer ?
#
loop_
_entity_poly.entity_id
_entity_poly.type
_entity_poly.pdbx_seq_one_letter_code
_entity_poly.pdbx_strand_id
1 'polypeptide(L)'
;MKKETVLQFAVLCGVPFVMVLGNSMLIPVFPQMKQAMNLTQFQVGLIITFFSLPAGILIPFTGSLSDNYGRKIIIVPALFLYGIGGLVSGFAALLLDNPFSLLLAGRVLQGLGAGGTYQLAMALTGDIFQSKERVKALGLLEAANGLGKVISPILGALTAVIAWFAPFFLYSVVTFPIALGVWFLVKEPENTTTKESFGQYWQELCNVFRQKGTVLLASYFSGMTALFTLFGVMSWVSDILESDYHIFGITKGFVLAIPVTAMAICSYLCGTWLTKNMNFCKATIITGTSLAAVILISLPLFTNIYLFMTLLLFLGISIGIVLPPVNYIITGAAKADKRGIVTSLYGTVRFFGVAIGPPLFGIALKYGRWIMLGGAAAVSAAAAIIGLFFITTPQQQE
;
A
#
# COMPACT_ATOMS: atom_id res chain seq x y z
N MET A 1 2.25 30.56 2.37
CA MET A 1 0.92 29.99 2.63
C MET A 1 0.29 30.69 3.84
N LYS A 2 -0.98 31.07 3.75
CA LYS A 2 -1.75 31.60 4.90
C LYS A 2 -1.90 30.50 5.97
N LYS A 3 -2.01 30.86 7.26
CA LYS A 3 -2.13 29.87 8.37
C LYS A 3 -3.27 28.87 8.14
N GLU A 4 -4.41 29.33 7.63
CA GLU A 4 -5.56 28.48 7.28
C GLU A 4 -5.21 27.40 6.23
N THR A 5 -4.47 27.78 5.18
CA THR A 5 -4.04 26.85 4.13
C THR A 5 -3.06 25.81 4.66
N VAL A 6 -2.19 26.16 5.62
CA VAL A 6 -1.28 25.21 6.26
C VAL A 6 -2.04 24.19 7.08
N LEU A 7 -3.05 24.61 7.85
CA LEU A 7 -3.87 23.69 8.66
C LEU A 7 -4.71 22.76 7.79
N GLN A 8 -5.35 23.27 6.74
CA GLN A 8 -6.07 22.45 5.76
C GLN A 8 -5.17 21.39 5.16
N PHE A 9 -3.97 21.77 4.78
CA PHE A 9 -3.01 20.87 4.17
C PHE A 9 -2.47 19.82 5.17
N ALA A 10 -2.20 20.21 6.42
CA ALA A 10 -1.77 19.28 7.46
C ALA A 10 -2.82 18.16 7.70
N VAL A 11 -4.10 18.53 7.72
CA VAL A 11 -5.20 17.56 7.83
C VAL A 11 -5.27 16.64 6.61
N LEU A 12 -5.09 17.18 5.39
CA LEU A 12 -5.04 16.37 4.18
C LEU A 12 -3.87 15.38 4.19
N CYS A 13 -2.71 15.73 4.74
CA CYS A 13 -1.58 14.83 4.93
C CYS A 13 -1.91 13.68 5.91
N GLY A 14 -2.83 13.89 6.83
CA GLY A 14 -3.34 12.83 7.73
C GLY A 14 -4.05 11.70 6.98
N VAL A 15 -4.69 11.96 5.84
CA VAL A 15 -5.45 10.95 5.09
C VAL A 15 -4.55 9.81 4.58
N PRO A 16 -3.48 10.04 3.79
CA PRO A 16 -2.57 8.99 3.36
C PRO A 16 -1.82 8.33 4.52
N PHE A 17 -1.52 9.09 5.58
CA PHE A 17 -0.90 8.55 6.78
C PHE A 17 -1.77 7.47 7.43
N VAL A 18 -3.05 7.76 7.70
CA VAL A 18 -3.98 6.80 8.32
C VAL A 18 -4.23 5.58 7.42
N MET A 19 -4.39 5.81 6.11
CA MET A 19 -4.67 4.71 5.18
C MET A 19 -3.58 3.63 5.22
N VAL A 20 -2.33 4.03 5.34
CA VAL A 20 -1.20 3.10 5.38
C VAL A 20 -1.14 2.33 6.71
N LEU A 21 -1.59 2.91 7.81
CA LEU A 21 -1.65 2.20 9.10
C LEU A 21 -2.45 0.89 8.96
N GLY A 22 -3.50 0.88 8.15
CA GLY A 22 -4.49 -0.20 8.03
C GLY A 22 -3.95 -1.62 7.91
N ASN A 23 -2.85 -1.83 7.23
CA ASN A 23 -2.23 -3.13 7.08
C ASN A 23 -0.90 -3.25 7.83
N SER A 24 -0.03 -2.26 7.69
CA SER A 24 1.35 -2.36 8.18
C SER A 24 1.41 -2.42 9.71
N MET A 25 0.46 -1.81 10.41
CA MET A 25 0.40 -1.80 11.87
C MET A 25 0.04 -3.17 12.48
N LEU A 26 -0.66 -4.04 11.74
CA LEU A 26 -1.06 -5.35 12.23
C LEU A 26 0.05 -6.41 12.09
N ILE A 27 1.00 -6.22 11.18
CA ILE A 27 2.06 -7.20 10.91
C ILE A 27 2.82 -7.61 12.18
N PRO A 28 3.34 -6.69 13.02
CA PRO A 28 4.04 -7.07 14.26
C PRO A 28 3.14 -7.78 15.29
N VAL A 29 1.83 -7.67 15.15
CA VAL A 29 0.85 -8.24 16.08
C VAL A 29 0.36 -9.63 15.67
N PHE A 30 0.68 -10.09 14.48
CA PHE A 30 0.24 -11.39 13.93
C PHE A 30 0.49 -12.59 14.84
N PRO A 31 1.68 -12.79 15.45
CA PRO A 31 1.88 -13.90 16.35
C PRO A 31 0.94 -13.90 17.57
N GLN A 32 0.70 -12.70 18.13
CA GLN A 32 -0.24 -12.55 19.26
C GLN A 32 -1.69 -12.84 18.84
N MET A 33 -2.12 -12.40 17.65
CA MET A 33 -3.43 -12.72 17.08
C MET A 33 -3.59 -14.24 16.86
N LYS A 34 -2.53 -14.89 16.35
CA LYS A 34 -2.51 -16.35 16.16
C LYS A 34 -2.72 -17.09 17.47
N GLN A 35 -2.00 -16.68 18.51
CA GLN A 35 -2.10 -17.30 19.84
C GLN A 35 -3.47 -17.02 20.46
N ALA A 36 -3.95 -15.78 20.44
CA ALA A 36 -5.20 -15.39 21.08
C ALA A 36 -6.45 -16.03 20.46
N MET A 37 -6.45 -16.25 19.15
CA MET A 37 -7.59 -16.78 18.39
C MET A 37 -7.34 -18.19 17.83
N ASN A 38 -6.22 -18.82 18.17
CA ASN A 38 -5.80 -20.14 17.65
C ASN A 38 -5.84 -20.22 16.12
N LEU A 39 -5.29 -19.21 15.43
CA LEU A 39 -5.33 -19.08 13.97
C LEU A 39 -4.11 -19.72 13.30
N THR A 40 -4.33 -20.22 12.10
CA THR A 40 -3.25 -20.60 11.18
C THR A 40 -2.63 -19.36 10.52
N GLN A 41 -1.42 -19.50 9.95
CA GLN A 41 -0.76 -18.42 9.20
C GLN A 41 -1.60 -17.92 8.01
N PHE A 42 -2.32 -18.83 7.36
CA PHE A 42 -3.27 -18.48 6.31
C PHE A 42 -4.39 -17.56 6.82
N GLN A 43 -5.02 -17.94 7.95
CA GLN A 43 -6.12 -17.17 8.54
C GLN A 43 -5.68 -15.77 8.99
N VAL A 44 -4.49 -15.64 9.57
CA VAL A 44 -3.93 -14.32 9.91
C VAL A 44 -3.70 -13.49 8.64
N GLY A 45 -3.22 -14.10 7.56
CA GLY A 45 -3.11 -13.45 6.26
C GLY A 45 -4.43 -12.90 5.74
N LEU A 46 -5.55 -13.59 6.00
CA LEU A 46 -6.89 -13.12 5.61
C LEU A 46 -7.27 -11.78 6.24
N ILE A 47 -6.73 -11.42 7.40
CA ILE A 47 -6.96 -10.13 8.04
C ILE A 47 -6.50 -8.97 7.14
N ILE A 48 -5.37 -9.16 6.42
CA ILE A 48 -4.90 -8.20 5.41
C ILE A 48 -5.73 -8.30 4.12
N THR A 49 -6.09 -9.51 3.70
CA THR A 49 -6.88 -9.75 2.49
C THR A 49 -8.24 -9.06 2.57
N PHE A 50 -8.96 -9.26 3.68
CA PHE A 50 -10.31 -8.72 3.86
C PHE A 50 -10.35 -7.19 4.03
N PHE A 51 -9.21 -6.55 4.24
CA PHE A 51 -9.04 -5.11 4.11
C PHE A 51 -8.66 -4.72 2.67
N SER A 52 -7.64 -5.36 2.12
CA SER A 52 -6.99 -4.90 0.89
C SER A 52 -7.82 -5.19 -0.36
N LEU A 53 -8.55 -6.30 -0.39
CA LEU A 53 -9.38 -6.68 -1.53
C LEU A 53 -10.56 -5.70 -1.73
N PRO A 54 -11.40 -5.40 -0.72
CA PRO A 54 -12.45 -4.39 -0.86
C PRO A 54 -11.90 -3.00 -1.19
N ALA A 55 -10.77 -2.61 -0.57
CA ALA A 55 -10.12 -1.33 -0.89
C ALA A 55 -9.73 -1.25 -2.37
N GLY A 56 -9.07 -2.29 -2.88
CA GLY A 56 -8.65 -2.35 -4.28
C GLY A 56 -9.83 -2.32 -5.25
N ILE A 57 -10.89 -3.06 -4.97
CA ILE A 57 -12.11 -3.07 -5.81
C ILE A 57 -12.75 -1.69 -5.85
N LEU A 58 -12.79 -0.98 -4.73
CA LEU A 58 -13.54 0.28 -4.64
C LEU A 58 -12.81 1.49 -5.27
N ILE A 59 -11.47 1.46 -5.35
CA ILE A 59 -10.66 2.59 -5.85
C ILE A 59 -11.14 3.15 -7.20
N PRO A 60 -11.40 2.36 -8.27
CA PRO A 60 -11.84 2.89 -9.55
C PRO A 60 -13.22 3.57 -9.48
N PHE A 61 -14.11 3.03 -8.64
CA PHE A 61 -15.47 3.56 -8.49
C PHE A 61 -15.48 4.88 -7.72
N THR A 62 -14.69 4.98 -6.65
CA THR A 62 -14.60 6.21 -5.84
C THR A 62 -13.97 7.36 -6.63
N GLY A 63 -13.03 7.08 -7.54
CA GLY A 63 -12.48 8.07 -8.46
C GLY A 63 -13.58 8.72 -9.30
N SER A 64 -14.31 7.93 -10.08
CA SER A 64 -15.42 8.41 -10.92
C SER A 64 -16.53 9.08 -10.10
N LEU A 65 -16.87 8.53 -8.94
CA LEU A 65 -17.91 9.10 -8.08
C LEU A 65 -17.51 10.48 -7.54
N SER A 66 -16.24 10.65 -7.18
CA SER A 66 -15.71 11.90 -6.65
C SER A 66 -15.64 13.03 -7.68
N ASP A 67 -15.44 12.69 -8.95
CA ASP A 67 -15.45 13.67 -10.03
C ASP A 67 -16.86 14.23 -10.27
N ASN A 68 -17.92 13.44 -9.98
CA ASN A 68 -19.32 13.84 -10.15
C ASN A 68 -19.92 14.55 -8.93
N TYR A 69 -19.57 14.11 -7.70
CA TYR A 69 -20.22 14.58 -6.46
C TYR A 69 -19.31 15.45 -5.58
N GLY A 70 -18.03 15.56 -5.92
CA GLY A 70 -17.01 16.23 -5.12
C GLY A 70 -16.15 15.27 -4.32
N ARG A 71 -14.87 15.60 -4.18
CA ARG A 71 -13.88 14.72 -3.54
C ARG A 71 -14.06 14.64 -2.04
N LYS A 72 -14.33 15.78 -1.40
CA LYS A 72 -14.54 15.87 0.06
C LYS A 72 -15.74 15.05 0.51
N ILE A 73 -16.83 15.07 -0.25
CA ILE A 73 -18.07 14.32 0.02
C ILE A 73 -17.83 12.81 0.01
N ILE A 74 -16.84 12.33 -0.73
CA ILE A 74 -16.46 10.90 -0.75
C ILE A 74 -15.41 10.58 0.32
N ILE A 75 -14.39 11.43 0.49
CA ILE A 75 -13.29 11.19 1.44
C ILE A 75 -13.82 11.09 2.89
N VAL A 76 -14.72 11.99 3.29
CA VAL A 76 -15.15 12.07 4.69
C VAL A 76 -15.96 10.85 5.14
N PRO A 77 -17.03 10.42 4.43
CA PRO A 77 -17.71 9.17 4.76
C PRO A 77 -16.79 7.94 4.67
N ALA A 78 -15.85 7.93 3.72
CA ALA A 78 -14.88 6.85 3.59
C ALA A 78 -13.97 6.76 4.82
N LEU A 79 -13.48 7.89 5.36
CA LEU A 79 -12.73 7.93 6.62
C LEU A 79 -13.58 7.48 7.82
N PHE A 80 -14.83 7.90 7.90
CA PHE A 80 -15.74 7.42 8.95
C PHE A 80 -15.95 5.91 8.86
N LEU A 81 -16.19 5.38 7.66
CA LEU A 81 -16.35 3.95 7.44
C LEU A 81 -15.07 3.17 7.82
N TYR A 82 -13.89 3.73 7.50
CA TYR A 82 -12.60 3.19 7.91
C TYR A 82 -12.48 3.13 9.44
N GLY A 83 -12.81 4.20 10.14
CA GLY A 83 -12.79 4.25 11.62
C GLY A 83 -13.80 3.29 12.25
N ILE A 84 -15.04 3.24 11.73
CA ILE A 84 -16.08 2.32 12.19
C ILE A 84 -15.63 0.86 12.02
N GLY A 85 -15.02 0.52 10.88
CA GLY A 85 -14.46 -0.82 10.65
C GLY A 85 -13.39 -1.17 11.69
N GLY A 86 -12.57 -0.20 12.11
CA GLY A 86 -11.64 -0.37 13.24
C GLY A 86 -12.35 -0.66 14.56
N LEU A 87 -13.39 0.11 14.90
CA LEU A 87 -14.19 -0.13 16.12
C LEU A 87 -14.85 -1.52 16.09
N VAL A 88 -15.48 -1.90 14.96
CA VAL A 88 -16.11 -3.22 14.83
C VAL A 88 -15.11 -4.34 15.08
N SER A 89 -13.91 -4.26 14.47
CA SER A 89 -12.85 -5.25 14.67
C SER A 89 -12.33 -5.25 16.11
N GLY A 90 -12.15 -4.07 16.71
CA GLY A 90 -11.67 -3.91 18.09
C GLY A 90 -12.66 -4.43 19.12
N PHE A 91 -13.94 -4.07 19.00
CA PHE A 91 -15.00 -4.56 19.90
C PHE A 91 -15.28 -6.04 19.70
N ALA A 92 -15.21 -6.57 18.47
CA ALA A 92 -15.28 -8.00 18.25
C ALA A 92 -14.21 -8.74 19.06
N ALA A 93 -12.95 -8.27 18.98
CA ALA A 93 -11.82 -8.86 19.69
C ALA A 93 -11.88 -8.69 21.22
N LEU A 94 -12.52 -7.62 21.71
CA LEU A 94 -12.66 -7.35 23.14
C LEU A 94 -13.79 -8.13 23.78
N LEU A 95 -14.92 -8.35 23.08
CA LEU A 95 -16.17 -8.79 23.67
C LEU A 95 -16.57 -10.22 23.34
N LEU A 96 -15.98 -10.82 22.29
CA LEU A 96 -16.38 -12.16 21.82
C LEU A 96 -15.30 -13.20 22.07
N ASP A 97 -15.70 -14.40 22.45
CA ASP A 97 -14.81 -15.57 22.60
C ASP A 97 -14.27 -16.03 21.24
N ASN A 98 -15.06 -15.89 20.16
CA ASN A 98 -14.70 -16.24 18.79
C ASN A 98 -14.81 -15.02 17.86
N PRO A 99 -13.88 -14.05 17.94
CA PRO A 99 -14.01 -12.75 17.27
C PRO A 99 -13.71 -12.79 15.78
N PHE A 100 -13.10 -13.85 15.26
CA PHE A 100 -12.45 -13.86 13.94
C PHE A 100 -13.38 -13.42 12.80
N SER A 101 -14.61 -13.98 12.73
CA SER A 101 -15.54 -13.65 11.64
C SER A 101 -16.02 -12.18 11.68
N LEU A 102 -16.34 -11.67 12.87
CA LEU A 102 -16.77 -10.28 13.01
C LEU A 102 -15.59 -9.31 12.84
N LEU A 103 -14.39 -9.70 13.29
CA LEU A 103 -13.16 -8.96 13.02
C LEU A 103 -12.92 -8.83 11.51
N LEU A 104 -13.10 -9.90 10.72
CA LEU A 104 -12.99 -9.85 9.26
C LEU A 104 -14.06 -8.95 8.63
N ALA A 105 -15.30 -8.97 9.14
CA ALA A 105 -16.34 -8.05 8.67
C ALA A 105 -15.95 -6.57 8.93
N GLY A 106 -15.39 -6.26 10.11
CA GLY A 106 -14.83 -4.95 10.39
C GLY A 106 -13.68 -4.59 9.44
N ARG A 107 -12.83 -5.54 9.06
CA ARG A 107 -11.77 -5.34 8.07
C ARG A 107 -12.32 -5.02 6.67
N VAL A 108 -13.42 -5.68 6.27
CA VAL A 108 -14.13 -5.33 5.00
C VAL A 108 -14.62 -3.89 5.04
N LEU A 109 -15.31 -3.47 6.11
CA LEU A 109 -15.77 -2.09 6.26
C LEU A 109 -14.62 -1.10 6.22
N GLN A 110 -13.53 -1.40 6.91
CA GLN A 110 -12.32 -0.59 6.92
C GLN A 110 -11.69 -0.51 5.52
N GLY A 111 -11.66 -1.62 4.78
CA GLY A 111 -11.17 -1.66 3.40
C GLY A 111 -12.01 -0.84 2.43
N LEU A 112 -13.34 -0.92 2.53
CA LEU A 112 -14.25 -0.08 1.75
C LEU A 112 -13.96 1.40 2.02
N GLY A 113 -13.75 1.79 3.27
CA GLY A 113 -13.33 3.14 3.63
C GLY A 113 -11.98 3.52 3.01
N ALA A 114 -11.00 2.63 3.06
CA ALA A 114 -9.66 2.90 2.51
C ALA A 114 -9.66 3.19 1.00
N GLY A 115 -10.54 2.52 0.22
CA GLY A 115 -10.67 2.72 -1.23
C GLY A 115 -11.09 4.13 -1.63
N GLY A 116 -11.73 4.89 -0.74
CA GLY A 116 -12.20 6.26 -0.98
C GLY A 116 -11.32 7.35 -0.34
N THR A 117 -10.05 7.09 -0.04
CA THR A 117 -9.24 8.02 0.75
C THR A 117 -8.01 8.57 0.02
N TYR A 118 -6.94 7.81 -0.09
CA TYR A 118 -5.63 8.30 -0.49
C TYR A 118 -5.59 8.93 -1.89
N GLN A 119 -6.12 8.24 -2.90
CA GLN A 119 -6.13 8.73 -4.28
C GLN A 119 -6.95 10.02 -4.39
N LEU A 120 -8.06 10.09 -3.68
CA LEU A 120 -8.92 11.27 -3.66
C LEU A 120 -8.28 12.43 -2.91
N ALA A 121 -7.54 12.17 -1.82
CA ALA A 121 -6.77 13.20 -1.12
C ALA A 121 -5.66 13.77 -2.01
N MET A 122 -4.98 12.93 -2.81
CA MET A 122 -4.03 13.38 -3.82
C MET A 122 -4.69 14.27 -4.88
N ALA A 123 -5.83 13.84 -5.40
CA ALA A 123 -6.58 14.58 -6.39
C ALA A 123 -7.07 15.92 -5.83
N LEU A 124 -7.69 15.93 -4.64
CA LEU A 124 -8.15 17.14 -3.96
C LEU A 124 -6.99 18.13 -3.70
N THR A 125 -5.82 17.61 -3.29
CA THR A 125 -4.62 18.43 -3.14
C THR A 125 -4.21 19.06 -4.47
N GLY A 126 -4.30 18.30 -5.56
CA GLY A 126 -4.03 18.80 -6.92
C GLY A 126 -5.02 19.86 -7.39
N ASP A 127 -6.25 19.87 -6.89
CA ASP A 127 -7.28 20.85 -7.20
C ASP A 127 -7.13 22.15 -6.37
N ILE A 128 -6.72 22.01 -5.10
CA ILE A 128 -6.52 23.15 -4.18
C ILE A 128 -5.27 23.96 -4.53
N PHE A 129 -4.17 23.28 -4.89
CA PHE A 129 -2.88 23.92 -5.14
C PHE A 129 -2.57 24.00 -6.63
N GLN A 130 -1.95 25.12 -7.05
CA GLN A 130 -1.60 25.34 -8.46
C GLN A 130 -0.08 25.46 -8.65
N SER A 131 0.38 25.26 -9.88
CA SER A 131 1.76 25.49 -10.34
C SER A 131 2.82 24.83 -9.43
N LYS A 132 3.82 25.56 -8.98
CA LYS A 132 4.92 25.04 -8.12
C LYS A 132 4.43 24.58 -6.73
N GLU A 133 3.38 25.22 -6.19
CA GLU A 133 2.82 24.82 -4.89
C GLU A 133 2.15 23.45 -4.96
N ARG A 134 1.50 23.10 -6.08
CA ARG A 134 0.92 21.78 -6.32
C ARG A 134 1.97 20.66 -6.22
N VAL A 135 3.12 20.84 -6.89
CA VAL A 135 4.20 19.84 -6.87
C VAL A 135 4.72 19.64 -5.44
N LYS A 136 4.92 20.75 -4.70
CA LYS A 136 5.36 20.68 -3.30
C LYS A 136 4.34 20.02 -2.40
N ALA A 137 3.07 20.35 -2.55
CA ALA A 137 1.99 19.78 -1.74
C ALA A 137 1.83 18.27 -1.99
N LEU A 138 1.82 17.82 -3.25
CA LEU A 138 1.78 16.41 -3.59
C LEU A 138 2.99 15.65 -3.06
N GLY A 139 4.19 16.24 -3.13
CA GLY A 139 5.40 15.65 -2.55
C GLY A 139 5.34 15.48 -1.04
N LEU A 140 4.76 16.45 -0.31
CA LEU A 140 4.57 16.36 1.14
C LEU A 140 3.49 15.33 1.52
N LEU A 141 2.44 15.19 0.70
CA LEU A 141 1.42 14.17 0.89
C LEU A 141 2.01 12.75 0.74
N GLU A 142 2.87 12.54 -0.26
CA GLU A 142 3.63 11.29 -0.43
C GLU A 142 4.61 11.05 0.71
N ALA A 143 5.26 12.11 1.22
CA ALA A 143 6.12 11.99 2.40
C ALA A 143 5.32 11.56 3.64
N ALA A 144 4.10 12.06 3.84
CA ALA A 144 3.22 11.62 4.91
C ALA A 144 2.82 10.13 4.76
N ASN A 145 2.55 9.67 3.53
CA ASN A 145 2.33 8.24 3.23
C ASN A 145 3.57 7.40 3.56
N GLY A 146 4.75 7.85 3.13
CA GLY A 146 6.02 7.19 3.43
C GLY A 146 6.32 7.11 4.92
N LEU A 147 6.11 8.20 5.65
CA LEU A 147 6.27 8.27 7.10
C LEU A 147 5.31 7.30 7.80
N GLY A 148 4.05 7.24 7.35
CA GLY A 148 3.07 6.30 7.85
C GLY A 148 3.54 4.85 7.73
N LYS A 149 4.14 4.47 6.60
CA LYS A 149 4.70 3.11 6.39
C LYS A 149 5.79 2.78 7.40
N VAL A 150 6.70 3.71 7.65
CA VAL A 150 7.84 3.54 8.58
C VAL A 150 7.36 3.44 10.03
N ILE A 151 6.46 4.33 10.44
CA ILE A 151 5.99 4.41 11.83
C ILE A 151 4.98 3.29 12.15
N SER A 152 4.26 2.81 11.16
CA SER A 152 3.16 1.85 11.32
C SER A 152 3.53 0.57 12.08
N PRO A 153 4.62 -0.16 11.75
CA PRO A 153 5.00 -1.35 12.51
C PRO A 153 5.37 -1.02 13.95
N ILE A 154 5.95 0.15 14.20
CA ILE A 154 6.34 0.61 15.55
C ILE A 154 5.08 0.89 16.38
N LEU A 155 4.11 1.61 15.81
CA LEU A 155 2.82 1.87 16.46
C LEU A 155 2.05 0.58 16.74
N GLY A 156 2.08 -0.36 15.81
CA GLY A 156 1.47 -1.67 15.98
C GLY A 156 2.06 -2.43 17.17
N ALA A 157 3.39 -2.51 17.22
CA ALA A 157 4.09 -3.16 18.32
C ALA A 157 3.88 -2.44 19.66
N LEU A 158 3.86 -1.10 19.66
CA LEU A 158 3.63 -0.30 20.86
C LEU A 158 2.23 -0.51 21.42
N THR A 159 1.21 -0.47 20.58
CA THR A 159 -0.19 -0.69 21.01
C THR A 159 -0.44 -2.13 21.42
N ALA A 160 0.24 -3.09 20.81
CA ALA A 160 0.15 -4.50 21.17
C ALA A 160 0.71 -4.83 22.57
N VAL A 161 1.53 -3.94 23.16
CA VAL A 161 1.94 -4.06 24.59
C VAL A 161 0.74 -3.91 25.52
N ILE A 162 -0.27 -3.10 25.14
CA ILE A 162 -1.49 -2.91 25.91
C ILE A 162 -2.40 -4.12 25.73
N ALA A 163 -2.72 -4.43 24.47
CA ALA A 163 -3.50 -5.59 24.07
C ALA A 163 -3.32 -5.84 22.58
N TRP A 164 -3.35 -7.11 22.14
CA TRP A 164 -3.20 -7.48 20.74
C TRP A 164 -4.26 -6.83 19.81
N PHE A 165 -5.41 -6.45 20.36
CA PHE A 165 -6.50 -5.80 19.62
C PHE A 165 -6.46 -4.25 19.70
N ALA A 166 -5.60 -3.66 20.52
CA ALA A 166 -5.49 -2.20 20.67
C ALA A 166 -5.21 -1.44 19.35
N PRO A 167 -4.45 -1.99 18.38
CA PRO A 167 -4.29 -1.36 17.07
C PRO A 167 -5.62 -1.03 16.37
N PHE A 168 -6.65 -1.86 16.52
CA PHE A 168 -7.96 -1.61 15.89
C PHE A 168 -8.65 -0.37 16.43
N PHE A 169 -8.53 -0.08 17.72
CA PHE A 169 -9.04 1.15 18.33
C PHE A 169 -8.21 2.37 17.92
N LEU A 170 -6.88 2.22 17.80
CA LEU A 170 -6.01 3.30 17.36
C LEU A 170 -6.40 3.83 15.97
N TYR A 171 -6.81 2.95 15.06
CA TYR A 171 -7.33 3.39 13.74
C TYR A 171 -8.44 4.42 13.90
N SER A 172 -9.42 4.15 14.75
CA SER A 172 -10.57 5.01 14.94
C SER A 172 -10.20 6.31 15.62
N VAL A 173 -9.37 6.23 16.67
CA VAL A 173 -8.88 7.40 17.44
C VAL A 173 -8.14 8.38 16.53
N VAL A 174 -7.36 7.90 15.57
CA VAL A 174 -6.62 8.77 14.64
C VAL A 174 -7.51 9.21 13.48
N THR A 175 -8.37 8.34 12.96
CA THR A 175 -9.13 8.62 11.73
C THR A 175 -10.27 9.61 11.96
N PHE A 176 -11.01 9.51 13.07
CA PHE A 176 -12.16 10.40 13.30
C PHE A 176 -11.78 11.88 13.42
N PRO A 177 -10.73 12.27 14.17
CA PRO A 177 -10.28 13.67 14.14
C PRO A 177 -9.85 14.15 12.75
N ILE A 178 -9.21 13.29 11.95
CA ILE A 178 -8.83 13.63 10.57
C ILE A 178 -10.08 13.79 9.70
N ALA A 179 -11.07 12.89 9.80
CA ALA A 179 -12.32 13.00 9.07
C ALA A 179 -13.07 14.31 9.39
N LEU A 180 -13.17 14.65 10.67
CA LEU A 180 -13.76 15.92 11.12
C LEU A 180 -12.92 17.12 10.64
N GLY A 181 -11.60 17.02 10.72
CA GLY A 181 -10.70 18.05 10.19
C GLY A 181 -10.88 18.28 8.69
N VAL A 182 -10.97 17.20 7.89
CA VAL A 182 -11.27 17.33 6.45
C VAL A 182 -12.64 17.97 6.24
N TRP A 183 -13.65 17.56 7.01
CA TRP A 183 -15.00 18.10 6.87
C TRP A 183 -15.08 19.61 7.17
N PHE A 184 -14.50 20.06 8.27
CA PHE A 184 -14.65 21.44 8.72
C PHE A 184 -13.59 22.40 8.16
N LEU A 185 -12.35 21.94 7.95
CA LEU A 185 -11.24 22.81 7.61
C LEU A 185 -10.91 22.83 6.12
N VAL A 186 -11.12 21.71 5.40
CA VAL A 186 -10.76 21.67 3.98
C VAL A 186 -11.86 22.27 3.13
N LYS A 187 -11.51 23.31 2.36
CA LYS A 187 -12.38 23.94 1.38
C LYS A 187 -12.07 23.34 0.00
N GLU A 188 -13.05 22.65 -0.57
CA GLU A 188 -12.96 22.11 -1.92
C GLU A 188 -13.27 23.23 -2.92
N PRO A 189 -12.46 23.45 -3.97
CA PRO A 189 -12.79 24.37 -5.06
C PRO A 189 -14.05 23.92 -5.78
N GLU A 190 -14.83 24.86 -6.34
CA GLU A 190 -15.98 24.52 -7.15
C GLU A 190 -15.57 23.65 -8.34
N ASN A 191 -16.26 22.52 -8.50
CA ASN A 191 -15.97 21.54 -9.54
C ASN A 191 -16.38 22.13 -10.91
N THR A 192 -15.39 22.44 -11.73
CA THR A 192 -15.58 22.90 -13.13
C THR A 192 -15.47 21.74 -14.13
N THR A 193 -15.26 20.50 -13.66
CA THR A 193 -15.11 19.34 -14.54
C THR A 193 -16.45 18.89 -15.12
N THR A 194 -16.47 18.60 -16.40
CA THR A 194 -17.62 17.99 -17.09
C THR A 194 -17.91 16.61 -16.48
N LYS A 195 -19.16 16.38 -16.09
CA LYS A 195 -19.60 15.11 -15.54
C LYS A 195 -19.41 14.01 -16.58
N GLU A 196 -18.44 13.13 -16.35
CA GLU A 196 -18.26 11.96 -17.20
C GLU A 196 -19.11 10.79 -16.69
N SER A 197 -19.80 10.11 -17.61
CA SER A 197 -20.55 8.92 -17.25
C SER A 197 -19.57 7.74 -17.02
N PHE A 198 -19.95 6.84 -16.11
CA PHE A 198 -19.16 5.61 -15.85
C PHE A 198 -18.90 4.80 -17.12
N GLY A 199 -19.85 4.82 -18.07
CA GLY A 199 -19.69 4.17 -19.38
C GLY A 199 -18.58 4.78 -20.22
N GLN A 200 -18.45 6.11 -20.23
CA GLN A 200 -17.36 6.81 -20.92
C GLN A 200 -16.00 6.49 -20.26
N TYR A 201 -15.93 6.52 -18.93
CA TYR A 201 -14.76 6.12 -18.18
C TYR A 201 -14.29 4.70 -18.58
N TRP A 202 -15.21 3.73 -18.66
CA TRP A 202 -14.89 2.35 -19.03
C TRP A 202 -14.43 2.22 -20.49
N GLN A 203 -15.07 2.92 -21.42
CA GLN A 203 -14.68 2.94 -22.83
C GLN A 203 -13.28 3.51 -23.01
N GLU A 204 -12.95 4.58 -22.28
CA GLU A 204 -11.63 5.18 -22.31
C GLU A 204 -10.54 4.28 -21.75
N LEU A 205 -10.83 3.58 -20.65
CA LEU A 205 -9.97 2.55 -20.11
C LEU A 205 -9.67 1.47 -21.16
N CYS A 206 -10.70 0.94 -21.81
CA CYS A 206 -10.55 -0.06 -22.87
C CYS A 206 -9.69 0.46 -24.04
N ASN A 207 -9.85 1.73 -24.42
CA ASN A 207 -9.06 2.34 -25.50
C ASN A 207 -7.57 2.46 -25.14
N VAL A 208 -7.24 2.87 -23.90
CA VAL A 208 -5.86 2.93 -23.42
C VAL A 208 -5.23 1.52 -23.39
N PHE A 209 -5.98 0.53 -22.90
CA PHE A 209 -5.50 -0.87 -22.89
C PHE A 209 -5.34 -1.45 -24.29
N ARG A 210 -6.18 -1.08 -25.26
CA ARG A 210 -6.03 -1.53 -26.65
C ARG A 210 -4.73 -0.99 -27.29
N GLN A 211 -4.30 0.21 -26.89
CA GLN A 211 -3.12 0.85 -27.47
C GLN A 211 -1.81 0.47 -26.74
N LYS A 212 -1.84 0.44 -25.39
CA LYS A 212 -0.65 0.28 -24.53
C LYS A 212 -0.80 -0.83 -23.49
N GLY A 213 -1.74 -1.76 -23.69
CA GLY A 213 -2.11 -2.78 -22.72
C GLY A 213 -0.95 -3.65 -22.27
N THR A 214 -0.07 -4.05 -23.19
CA THR A 214 1.07 -4.92 -22.90
C THR A 214 2.04 -4.25 -21.92
N VAL A 215 2.38 -2.98 -22.16
CA VAL A 215 3.28 -2.21 -21.28
C VAL A 215 2.63 -1.96 -19.92
N LEU A 216 1.33 -1.63 -19.93
CA LEU A 216 0.56 -1.40 -18.69
C LEU A 216 0.46 -2.68 -17.86
N LEU A 217 0.10 -3.81 -18.45
CA LEU A 217 -0.01 -5.09 -17.75
C LEU A 217 1.34 -5.55 -17.18
N ALA A 218 2.43 -5.41 -17.93
CA ALA A 218 3.77 -5.70 -17.43
C ALA A 218 4.18 -4.81 -16.26
N SER A 219 3.86 -3.52 -16.34
CA SER A 219 4.14 -2.55 -15.28
C SER A 219 3.26 -2.82 -14.03
N TYR A 220 1.98 -3.12 -14.24
CA TYR A 220 1.07 -3.49 -13.14
C TYR A 220 1.52 -4.77 -12.45
N PHE A 221 1.92 -5.77 -13.20
CA PHE A 221 2.43 -7.03 -12.65
C PHE A 221 3.70 -6.81 -11.81
N SER A 222 4.63 -5.96 -12.28
CA SER A 222 5.84 -5.61 -11.52
C SER A 222 5.52 -4.90 -10.21
N GLY A 223 4.60 -3.92 -10.23
CA GLY A 223 4.17 -3.21 -9.03
C GLY A 223 3.37 -4.08 -8.05
N MET A 224 2.52 -4.98 -8.57
CA MET A 224 1.80 -5.98 -7.80
C MET A 224 2.76 -6.96 -7.11
N THR A 225 3.73 -7.49 -7.86
CA THR A 225 4.77 -8.40 -7.35
C THR A 225 5.59 -7.77 -6.24
N ALA A 226 5.96 -6.50 -6.38
CA ALA A 226 6.70 -5.76 -5.35
C ALA A 226 5.95 -5.74 -4.00
N LEU A 227 4.66 -5.43 -4.01
CA LEU A 227 3.86 -5.39 -2.78
C LEU A 227 3.43 -6.78 -2.29
N PHE A 228 3.16 -7.71 -3.19
CA PHE A 228 2.96 -9.13 -2.86
C PHE A 228 4.15 -9.67 -2.07
N THR A 229 5.35 -9.44 -2.57
CA THR A 229 6.60 -9.88 -1.93
C THR A 229 6.79 -9.20 -0.58
N LEU A 230 6.63 -7.87 -0.51
CA LEU A 230 6.81 -7.13 0.74
C LEU A 230 5.88 -7.66 1.84
N PHE A 231 4.58 -7.67 1.59
CA PHE A 231 3.60 -8.03 2.61
C PHE A 231 3.63 -9.52 2.93
N GLY A 232 3.89 -10.39 1.95
CA GLY A 232 4.07 -11.81 2.16
C GLY A 232 5.27 -12.11 3.06
N VAL A 233 6.45 -11.55 2.73
CA VAL A 233 7.67 -11.72 3.53
C VAL A 233 7.50 -11.11 4.91
N MET A 234 6.97 -9.89 5.04
CA MET A 234 6.81 -9.25 6.34
C MET A 234 5.88 -10.03 7.28
N SER A 235 4.80 -10.64 6.74
CA SER A 235 3.90 -11.47 7.53
C SER A 235 4.60 -12.72 8.09
N TRP A 236 5.48 -13.34 7.31
CA TRP A 236 6.28 -14.50 7.72
C TRP A 236 7.41 -14.09 8.67
N VAL A 237 8.11 -12.98 8.39
CA VAL A 237 9.19 -12.46 9.23
C VAL A 237 8.70 -12.12 10.63
N SER A 238 7.48 -11.58 10.76
CA SER A 238 6.88 -11.29 12.06
C SER A 238 6.80 -12.53 12.98
N ASP A 239 6.50 -13.71 12.41
CA ASP A 239 6.50 -14.97 13.16
C ASP A 239 7.93 -15.41 13.51
N ILE A 240 8.83 -15.39 12.53
CA ILE A 240 10.22 -15.88 12.73
C ILE A 240 10.97 -15.04 13.75
N LEU A 241 10.74 -13.73 13.80
CA LEU A 241 11.37 -12.88 14.82
C LEU A 241 11.03 -13.33 16.24
N GLU A 242 9.81 -13.84 16.47
CA GLU A 242 9.44 -14.39 17.78
C GLU A 242 9.89 -15.83 17.97
N SER A 243 9.64 -16.72 16.97
CA SER A 243 9.89 -18.15 17.13
C SER A 243 11.37 -18.53 17.12
N ASP A 244 12.14 -17.97 16.18
CA ASP A 244 13.52 -18.39 15.94
C ASP A 244 14.53 -17.43 16.59
N TYR A 245 14.21 -16.12 16.67
CA TYR A 245 15.13 -15.09 17.16
C TYR A 245 14.74 -14.51 18.52
N HIS A 246 13.61 -14.89 19.09
CA HIS A 246 13.12 -14.42 20.40
C HIS A 246 13.05 -12.88 20.51
N ILE A 247 12.67 -12.20 19.43
CA ILE A 247 12.49 -10.75 19.38
C ILE A 247 11.01 -10.44 19.50
N PHE A 248 10.61 -9.81 20.60
CA PHE A 248 9.24 -9.54 20.98
C PHE A 248 8.97 -8.03 21.16
N GLY A 249 7.69 -7.69 21.29
CA GLY A 249 7.22 -6.37 21.70
C GLY A 249 7.70 -5.23 20.78
N ILE A 250 8.06 -4.10 21.38
CA ILE A 250 8.41 -2.88 20.65
C ILE A 250 9.65 -3.07 19.77
N THR A 251 10.64 -3.85 20.22
CA THR A 251 11.86 -4.15 19.46
C THR A 251 11.53 -4.80 18.13
N LYS A 252 10.57 -5.71 18.09
CA LYS A 252 10.08 -6.33 16.83
C LYS A 252 9.52 -5.29 15.88
N GLY A 253 8.78 -4.31 16.38
CA GLY A 253 8.26 -3.20 15.57
C GLY A 253 9.36 -2.40 14.88
N PHE A 254 10.43 -2.07 15.61
CA PHE A 254 11.61 -1.39 15.03
C PHE A 254 12.32 -2.25 14.00
N VAL A 255 12.51 -3.54 14.28
CA VAL A 255 13.15 -4.48 13.36
C VAL A 255 12.36 -4.60 12.06
N LEU A 256 11.03 -4.74 12.14
CA LEU A 256 10.15 -4.78 10.96
C LEU A 256 10.10 -3.43 10.21
N ALA A 257 10.35 -2.32 10.87
CA ALA A 257 10.42 -1.02 10.22
C ALA A 257 11.69 -0.84 9.35
N ILE A 258 12.77 -1.59 9.57
CA ILE A 258 14.05 -1.45 8.84
C ILE A 258 13.85 -1.65 7.32
N PRO A 259 13.35 -2.80 6.81
CA PRO A 259 13.17 -2.99 5.37
C PRO A 259 12.16 -2.02 4.76
N VAL A 260 11.14 -1.62 5.52
CA VAL A 260 10.14 -0.64 5.06
C VAL A 260 10.75 0.75 4.95
N THR A 261 11.62 1.13 5.88
CA THR A 261 12.38 2.39 5.85
C THR A 261 13.33 2.41 4.66
N ALA A 262 14.07 1.32 4.44
CA ALA A 262 14.95 1.18 3.28
C ALA A 262 14.17 1.32 1.97
N MET A 263 13.00 0.67 1.86
CA MET A 263 12.10 0.81 0.72
C MET A 263 11.67 2.27 0.52
N ALA A 264 11.26 2.97 1.56
CA ALA A 264 10.77 4.35 1.47
C ALA A 264 11.89 5.31 1.04
N ILE A 265 13.08 5.20 1.63
CA ILE A 265 14.25 6.01 1.29
C ILE A 265 14.68 5.75 -0.16
N CYS A 266 14.82 4.47 -0.54
CA CYS A 266 15.24 4.11 -1.90
C CYS A 266 14.21 4.49 -2.95
N SER A 267 12.92 4.40 -2.63
CA SER A 267 11.85 4.88 -3.51
C SER A 267 11.96 6.39 -3.76
N TYR A 268 12.21 7.18 -2.72
CA TYR A 268 12.41 8.62 -2.85
C TYR A 268 13.68 8.96 -3.68
N LEU A 269 14.81 8.33 -3.36
CA LEU A 269 16.08 8.56 -4.07
C LEU A 269 16.01 8.13 -5.53
N CYS A 270 15.42 6.95 -5.80
CA CYS A 270 15.21 6.45 -7.15
C CYS A 270 14.27 7.38 -7.93
N GLY A 271 13.16 7.82 -7.34
CA GLY A 271 12.24 8.76 -7.97
C GLY A 271 12.91 10.07 -8.37
N THR A 272 13.70 10.66 -7.47
CA THR A 272 14.45 11.90 -7.76
C THR A 272 15.54 11.71 -8.81
N TRP A 273 16.25 10.58 -8.80
CA TRP A 273 17.26 10.25 -9.80
C TRP A 273 16.63 10.03 -11.19
N LEU A 274 15.49 9.35 -11.28
CA LEU A 274 14.80 9.06 -12.53
C LEU A 274 14.26 10.32 -13.22
N THR A 275 13.96 11.40 -12.50
CA THR A 275 13.54 12.67 -13.13
C THR A 275 14.55 13.21 -14.15
N LYS A 276 15.84 12.87 -13.98
CA LYS A 276 16.93 13.24 -14.88
C LYS A 276 17.37 12.11 -15.81
N ASN A 277 16.94 10.88 -15.55
CA ASN A 277 17.45 9.66 -16.17
C ASN A 277 16.31 8.69 -16.59
N MET A 278 15.30 9.23 -17.27
CA MET A 278 14.06 8.49 -17.62
C MET A 278 14.29 7.24 -18.45
N ASN A 279 15.37 7.18 -19.25
CA ASN A 279 15.74 6.04 -20.06
C ASN A 279 16.05 4.78 -19.23
N PHE A 280 16.35 4.93 -17.95
CA PHE A 280 16.69 3.82 -17.07
C PHE A 280 15.48 3.20 -16.37
N CYS A 281 14.25 3.69 -16.59
CA CYS A 281 13.05 3.16 -15.93
C CYS A 281 12.90 1.65 -16.11
N LYS A 282 13.04 1.14 -17.33
CA LYS A 282 12.99 -0.28 -17.64
C LYS A 282 14.08 -1.07 -16.92
N ALA A 283 15.32 -0.62 -17.01
CA ALA A 283 16.47 -1.28 -16.36
C ALA A 283 16.29 -1.34 -14.84
N THR A 284 15.80 -0.27 -14.23
CA THR A 284 15.57 -0.17 -12.78
C THR A 284 14.50 -1.16 -12.32
N ILE A 285 13.40 -1.34 -13.08
CA ILE A 285 12.36 -2.32 -12.77
C ILE A 285 12.94 -3.75 -12.83
N ILE A 286 13.65 -4.07 -13.91
CA ILE A 286 14.26 -5.39 -14.10
C ILE A 286 15.28 -5.68 -12.99
N THR A 287 16.17 -4.74 -12.72
CA THR A 287 17.18 -4.90 -11.66
C THR A 287 16.54 -5.10 -10.29
N GLY A 288 15.52 -4.30 -9.93
CA GLY A 288 14.85 -4.43 -8.65
C GLY A 288 14.10 -5.74 -8.49
N THR A 289 13.36 -6.18 -9.50
CA THR A 289 12.63 -7.46 -9.46
C THR A 289 13.57 -8.67 -9.50
N SER A 290 14.67 -8.61 -10.25
CA SER A 290 15.71 -9.66 -10.26
C SER A 290 16.44 -9.74 -8.92
N LEU A 291 16.81 -8.61 -8.34
CA LEU A 291 17.46 -8.55 -7.03
C LEU A 291 16.53 -9.12 -5.95
N ALA A 292 15.23 -8.79 -5.99
CA ALA A 292 14.25 -9.38 -5.08
C ALA A 292 14.20 -10.91 -5.20
N ALA A 293 14.21 -11.44 -6.43
CA ALA A 293 14.21 -12.89 -6.68
C ALA A 293 15.46 -13.57 -6.08
N VAL A 294 16.64 -12.99 -6.30
CA VAL A 294 17.92 -13.52 -5.74
C VAL A 294 17.90 -13.48 -4.22
N ILE A 295 17.44 -12.39 -3.62
CA ILE A 295 17.36 -12.26 -2.15
C ILE A 295 16.41 -13.30 -1.58
N LEU A 296 15.22 -13.47 -2.19
CA LEU A 296 14.23 -14.42 -1.70
C LEU A 296 14.73 -15.87 -1.68
N ILE A 297 15.48 -16.26 -2.72
CA ILE A 297 16.07 -17.61 -2.79
C ILE A 297 17.23 -17.78 -1.79
N SER A 298 17.88 -16.68 -1.44
CA SER A 298 19.02 -16.68 -0.50
C SER A 298 18.56 -16.67 0.97
N LEU A 299 17.39 -16.12 1.29
CA LEU A 299 16.89 -15.98 2.67
C LEU A 299 16.91 -17.29 3.48
N PRO A 300 16.50 -18.47 2.96
CA PRO A 300 16.51 -19.70 3.74
C PRO A 300 17.89 -20.25 4.04
N LEU A 301 18.94 -19.78 3.36
CA LEU A 301 20.32 -20.22 3.55
C LEU A 301 20.95 -19.66 4.83
N PHE A 302 20.43 -18.54 5.35
CA PHE A 302 21.05 -17.81 6.44
C PHE A 302 20.16 -17.83 7.69
N THR A 303 20.70 -18.42 8.76
CA THR A 303 20.08 -18.49 10.10
C THR A 303 20.60 -17.39 11.03
N ASN A 304 21.75 -16.76 10.69
CA ASN A 304 22.30 -15.66 11.46
C ASN A 304 21.40 -14.41 11.30
N ILE A 305 20.94 -13.84 12.42
CA ILE A 305 20.02 -12.70 12.44
C ILE A 305 20.57 -11.47 11.69
N TYR A 306 21.86 -11.19 11.78
CA TYR A 306 22.47 -10.03 11.12
C TYR A 306 22.46 -10.17 9.60
N LEU A 307 22.80 -11.35 9.08
CA LEU A 307 22.75 -11.64 7.65
C LEU A 307 21.31 -11.68 7.15
N PHE A 308 20.40 -12.28 7.92
CA PHE A 308 18.98 -12.31 7.61
C PHE A 308 18.41 -10.89 7.51
N MET A 309 18.69 -10.01 8.48
CA MET A 309 18.25 -8.62 8.46
C MET A 309 18.89 -7.81 7.34
N THR A 310 20.15 -8.09 7.00
CA THR A 310 20.84 -7.47 5.85
C THR A 310 20.12 -7.84 4.54
N LEU A 311 19.74 -9.10 4.35
CA LEU A 311 18.96 -9.52 3.19
C LEU A 311 17.59 -8.86 3.15
N LEU A 312 16.88 -8.73 4.28
CA LEU A 312 15.63 -8.03 4.35
C LEU A 312 15.75 -6.53 4.04
N LEU A 313 16.82 -5.89 4.47
CA LEU A 313 17.13 -4.51 4.11
C LEU A 313 17.32 -4.37 2.60
N PHE A 314 18.09 -5.25 1.97
CA PHE A 314 18.27 -5.26 0.52
C PHE A 314 16.98 -5.62 -0.22
N LEU A 315 16.10 -6.45 0.35
CA LEU A 315 14.76 -6.69 -0.19
C LEU A 315 13.93 -5.39 -0.18
N GLY A 316 13.97 -4.63 0.92
CA GLY A 316 13.33 -3.31 0.97
C GLY A 316 13.88 -2.36 -0.10
N ILE A 317 15.20 -2.31 -0.29
CA ILE A 317 15.86 -1.51 -1.35
C ILE A 317 15.36 -1.96 -2.73
N SER A 318 15.35 -3.26 -3.01
CA SER A 318 14.94 -3.81 -4.30
C SER A 318 13.49 -3.44 -4.66
N ILE A 319 12.58 -3.50 -3.68
CA ILE A 319 11.19 -3.10 -3.85
C ILE A 319 11.08 -1.57 -4.03
N GLY A 320 11.87 -0.81 -3.25
CA GLY A 320 11.89 0.65 -3.30
C GLY A 320 12.27 1.20 -4.68
N ILE A 321 13.22 0.59 -5.36
CA ILE A 321 13.63 1.03 -6.70
C ILE A 321 12.66 0.62 -7.82
N VAL A 322 11.75 -0.34 -7.59
CA VAL A 322 10.74 -0.77 -8.58
C VAL A 322 9.55 0.20 -8.65
N LEU A 323 9.08 0.71 -7.52
CA LEU A 323 7.82 1.43 -7.45
C LEU A 323 7.79 2.76 -8.23
N PRO A 324 8.82 3.64 -8.15
CA PRO A 324 8.82 4.92 -8.87
C PRO A 324 8.80 4.78 -10.40
N PRO A 325 9.67 3.96 -11.05
CA PRO A 325 9.65 3.84 -12.49
C PRO A 325 8.37 3.17 -13.02
N VAL A 326 7.79 2.23 -12.28
CA VAL A 326 6.47 1.65 -12.61
C VAL A 326 5.40 2.73 -12.62
N ASN A 327 5.36 3.56 -11.59
CA ASN A 327 4.41 4.67 -11.49
C ASN A 327 4.60 5.69 -12.62
N TYR A 328 5.86 5.99 -12.97
CA TYR A 328 6.20 6.87 -14.08
C TYR A 328 5.70 6.34 -15.43
N ILE A 329 5.96 5.06 -15.75
CA ILE A 329 5.52 4.44 -17.00
C ILE A 329 3.99 4.45 -17.11
N ILE A 330 3.29 4.09 -16.02
CA ILE A 330 1.83 4.04 -15.99
C ILE A 330 1.23 5.43 -16.20
N THR A 331 1.74 6.45 -15.50
CA THR A 331 1.26 7.83 -15.64
C THR A 331 1.59 8.43 -17.01
N GLY A 332 2.69 8.01 -17.63
CA GLY A 332 3.09 8.42 -18.98
C GLY A 332 2.33 7.69 -20.10
N ALA A 333 1.68 6.56 -19.79
CA ALA A 333 0.93 5.79 -20.78
C ALA A 333 -0.38 6.45 -21.22
N ALA A 334 -0.93 7.36 -20.41
CA ALA A 334 -2.19 8.05 -20.70
C ALA A 334 -1.99 9.57 -20.83
N LYS A 335 -2.86 10.20 -21.64
CA LYS A 335 -2.93 11.66 -21.74
C LYS A 335 -3.29 12.27 -20.38
N ALA A 336 -2.99 13.56 -20.19
CA ALA A 336 -3.10 14.24 -18.90
C ALA A 336 -4.50 14.16 -18.27
N ASP A 337 -5.54 14.25 -19.08
CA ASP A 337 -6.95 14.13 -18.74
C ASP A 337 -7.36 12.69 -18.30
N LYS A 338 -6.64 11.67 -18.76
CA LYS A 338 -6.93 10.24 -18.54
C LYS A 338 -5.98 9.52 -17.58
N ARG A 339 -5.01 10.24 -17.01
CA ARG A 339 -4.04 9.66 -16.05
C ARG A 339 -4.70 9.08 -14.81
N GLY A 340 -5.78 9.72 -14.33
CA GLY A 340 -6.54 9.25 -13.18
C GLY A 340 -7.04 7.82 -13.32
N ILE A 341 -7.50 7.44 -14.53
CA ILE A 341 -8.05 6.11 -14.84
C ILE A 341 -6.98 5.02 -14.68
N VAL A 342 -5.83 5.18 -15.34
CA VAL A 342 -4.77 4.16 -15.30
C VAL A 342 -4.08 4.09 -13.94
N THR A 343 -3.98 5.23 -13.21
CA THR A 343 -3.41 5.25 -11.86
C THR A 343 -4.34 4.66 -10.81
N SER A 344 -5.65 4.83 -10.93
CA SER A 344 -6.61 4.19 -10.03
C SER A 344 -6.59 2.67 -10.20
N LEU A 345 -6.54 2.16 -11.45
CA LEU A 345 -6.41 0.73 -11.71
C LEU A 345 -5.07 0.18 -11.21
N TYR A 346 -3.99 0.95 -11.30
CA TYR A 346 -2.72 0.58 -10.67
C TYR A 346 -2.84 0.49 -9.15
N GLY A 347 -3.56 1.42 -8.53
CA GLY A 347 -3.91 1.35 -7.11
C GLY A 347 -4.61 0.03 -6.75
N THR A 348 -5.63 -0.35 -7.53
CA THR A 348 -6.35 -1.63 -7.41
C THR A 348 -5.39 -2.82 -7.44
N VAL A 349 -4.55 -2.90 -8.47
CA VAL A 349 -3.63 -4.03 -8.67
C VAL A 349 -2.58 -4.11 -7.54
N ARG A 350 -2.10 -2.97 -7.04
CA ARG A 350 -1.22 -2.91 -5.86
C ARG A 350 -1.90 -3.48 -4.62
N PHE A 351 -3.16 -3.12 -4.37
CA PHE A 351 -3.92 -3.66 -3.25
C PHE A 351 -4.16 -5.17 -3.39
N PHE A 352 -4.32 -5.70 -4.61
CA PHE A 352 -4.41 -7.13 -4.85
C PHE A 352 -3.09 -7.84 -4.51
N GLY A 353 -1.94 -7.25 -4.83
CA GLY A 353 -0.65 -7.76 -4.39
C GLY A 353 -0.57 -7.88 -2.86
N VAL A 354 -0.95 -6.81 -2.15
CA VAL A 354 -1.03 -6.81 -0.69
C VAL A 354 -2.01 -7.85 -0.15
N ALA A 355 -3.17 -7.99 -0.78
CA ALA A 355 -4.23 -8.92 -0.35
C ALA A 355 -3.82 -10.39 -0.48
N ILE A 356 -3.12 -10.73 -1.56
CA ILE A 356 -2.79 -12.12 -1.90
C ILE A 356 -1.50 -12.58 -1.19
N GLY A 357 -0.56 -11.67 -0.92
CA GLY A 357 0.75 -12.00 -0.36
C GLY A 357 0.69 -12.84 0.92
N PRO A 358 0.19 -12.30 2.03
CA PRO A 358 0.21 -12.99 3.32
C PRO A 358 -0.49 -14.36 3.33
N PRO A 359 -1.70 -14.55 2.76
CA PRO A 359 -2.34 -15.87 2.77
C PRO A 359 -1.62 -16.89 1.88
N LEU A 360 -1.09 -16.50 0.71
CA LEU A 360 -0.33 -17.42 -0.12
C LEU A 360 0.99 -17.84 0.55
N PHE A 361 1.66 -16.93 1.24
CA PHE A 361 2.83 -17.27 2.06
C PHE A 361 2.42 -18.25 3.18
N GLY A 362 1.27 -18.03 3.82
CA GLY A 362 0.76 -18.94 4.84
C GLY A 362 0.42 -20.34 4.32
N ILE A 363 -0.10 -20.46 3.08
CA ILE A 363 -0.34 -21.76 2.44
C ILE A 363 0.99 -22.42 2.07
N ALA A 364 1.88 -21.68 1.39
CA ALA A 364 3.13 -22.23 0.89
C ALA A 364 4.09 -22.64 2.03
N LEU A 365 4.03 -21.96 3.18
CA LEU A 365 4.81 -22.30 4.37
C LEU A 365 4.52 -23.72 4.89
N LYS A 366 3.30 -24.26 4.70
CA LYS A 366 2.96 -25.65 5.06
C LYS A 366 3.82 -26.68 4.32
N TYR A 367 4.32 -26.33 3.13
CA TYR A 367 5.18 -27.17 2.31
C TYR A 367 6.68 -26.88 2.53
N GLY A 368 7.01 -25.94 3.42
CA GLY A 368 8.36 -25.58 3.81
C GLY A 368 8.82 -24.21 3.34
N ARG A 369 9.82 -23.67 4.04
CA ARG A 369 10.38 -22.30 3.76
C ARG A 369 10.93 -22.17 2.34
N TRP A 370 11.54 -23.23 1.80
CA TRP A 370 12.09 -23.25 0.44
C TRP A 370 11.02 -23.12 -0.64
N ILE A 371 9.87 -23.83 -0.48
CA ILE A 371 8.76 -23.74 -1.44
C ILE A 371 8.12 -22.35 -1.38
N MET A 372 7.93 -21.81 -0.19
CA MET A 372 7.35 -20.48 0.01
C MET A 372 8.22 -19.38 -0.61
N LEU A 373 9.51 -19.33 -0.25
CA LEU A 373 10.41 -18.28 -0.73
C LEU A 373 10.82 -18.51 -2.19
N GLY A 374 11.01 -19.76 -2.62
CA GLY A 374 11.25 -20.12 -4.01
C GLY A 374 10.08 -19.75 -4.93
N GLY A 375 8.83 -19.95 -4.49
CA GLY A 375 7.64 -19.51 -5.21
C GLY A 375 7.58 -17.98 -5.34
N ALA A 376 7.86 -17.25 -4.27
CA ALA A 376 7.93 -15.78 -4.32
C ALA A 376 9.09 -15.29 -5.22
N ALA A 377 10.24 -15.98 -5.18
CA ALA A 377 11.37 -15.70 -6.08
C ALA A 377 11.00 -15.94 -7.55
N ALA A 378 10.28 -17.03 -7.84
CA ALA A 378 9.81 -17.33 -9.19
C ALA A 378 8.85 -16.26 -9.73
N VAL A 379 7.92 -15.75 -8.89
CA VAL A 379 7.02 -14.64 -9.24
C VAL A 379 7.82 -13.37 -9.51
N SER A 380 8.84 -13.07 -8.69
CA SER A 380 9.70 -11.89 -8.86
C SER A 380 10.57 -12.01 -10.12
N ALA A 381 11.11 -13.21 -10.41
CA ALA A 381 11.85 -13.48 -11.65
C ALA A 381 10.94 -13.39 -12.90
N ALA A 382 9.71 -13.89 -12.80
CA ALA A 382 8.72 -13.73 -13.87
C ALA A 382 8.42 -12.25 -14.15
N ALA A 383 8.32 -11.41 -13.10
CA ALA A 383 8.15 -9.97 -13.26
C ALA A 383 9.35 -9.32 -13.96
N ALA A 384 10.59 -9.75 -13.66
CA ALA A 384 11.79 -9.29 -14.34
C ALA A 384 11.79 -9.68 -15.82
N ILE A 385 11.46 -10.94 -16.15
CA ILE A 385 11.40 -11.46 -17.52
C ILE A 385 10.30 -10.74 -18.31
N ILE A 386 9.10 -10.62 -17.75
CA ILE A 386 7.99 -9.90 -18.39
C ILE A 386 8.38 -8.43 -18.61
N GLY A 387 9.03 -7.80 -17.60
CA GLY A 387 9.55 -6.44 -17.74
C GLY A 387 10.58 -6.29 -18.84
N LEU A 388 11.47 -7.28 -19.01
CA LEU A 388 12.48 -7.28 -20.06
C LEU A 388 11.87 -7.28 -21.46
N PHE A 389 10.84 -8.08 -21.71
CA PHE A 389 10.26 -8.24 -23.04
C PHE A 389 9.17 -7.21 -23.34
N PHE A 390 8.39 -6.78 -22.36
CA PHE A 390 7.16 -6.04 -22.61
C PHE A 390 7.17 -4.60 -22.10
N ILE A 391 8.09 -4.19 -21.22
CA ILE A 391 8.22 -2.79 -20.83
C ILE A 391 9.08 -2.06 -21.86
N THR A 392 8.51 -0.99 -22.43
CA THR A 392 9.22 -0.05 -23.31
C THR A 392 9.34 1.31 -22.59
N THR A 393 10.44 2.00 -22.81
CA THR A 393 10.62 3.37 -22.31
C THR A 393 9.81 4.36 -23.15
N PRO A 394 9.33 5.49 -22.58
CA PRO A 394 8.52 6.47 -23.32
C PRO A 394 9.16 6.96 -24.62
N GLN A 395 10.48 7.06 -24.69
CA GLN A 395 11.21 7.45 -25.93
C GLN A 395 11.22 6.37 -27.02
N GLN A 396 10.84 5.13 -26.73
CA GLN A 396 10.70 4.06 -27.73
C GLN A 396 9.27 3.99 -28.29
N GLN A 397 8.39 4.92 -27.87
CA GLN A 397 6.98 4.96 -28.27
C GLN A 397 6.67 6.11 -29.25
N GLU A 398 7.66 6.97 -29.56
CA GLU A 398 7.66 7.92 -30.67
C GLU A 398 8.26 7.28 -31.93
#